data_f61f959462c67a03638a56255a975f71
#
_entry.id   f61f959462c67a03638a56255a975f71
#
_cell.length_a   1.000
_cell.length_b   1.000
_cell.length_c   1.000
_cell.angle_alpha   90.00
_cell.angle_beta   90.00
_cell.angle_gamma   90.00
#
_symmetry.space_group_name_H-M   'P 1'
#
loop_
_entity.id
_entity.type
_entity.pdbx_description
1 polymer ?
#
loop_
_entity_poly.entity_id
_entity_poly.type
_entity_poly.pdbx_seq_one_letter_code
_entity_poly.pdbx_strand_id
1 'polypeptide(L)'
;MNPLIIIAVFLALISVVGLAKKNRELFLTGYFIYGLLVFGAETNEFISNDNTTSLFVAFLWLIQAVLAFPVRAKYDSETVKKDRIKICVCFSLINLTGVLVPDISPAPEVTFYIHLVMSVLPLVVVYLLSSGKIPMEK
;
A
#
# COMPACT_ATOMS: atom_id res chain seq x y z
N MET A 1 -17.50 -13.12 10.54
CA MET A 1 -16.54 -12.18 9.90
C MET A 1 -15.26 -12.95 9.61
N ASN A 2 -14.74 -12.85 8.41
CA ASN A 2 -13.52 -13.60 8.04
C ASN A 2 -12.35 -13.17 8.93
N PRO A 3 -11.63 -14.08 9.61
CA PRO A 3 -10.52 -13.74 10.50
C PRO A 3 -9.40 -12.97 9.79
N LEU A 4 -9.20 -13.19 8.49
CA LEU A 4 -8.22 -12.43 7.70
C LEU A 4 -8.57 -10.95 7.61
N ILE A 5 -9.86 -10.60 7.51
CA ILE A 5 -10.31 -9.20 7.49
C ILE A 5 -10.00 -8.51 8.83
N ILE A 6 -10.23 -9.22 9.94
CA ILE A 6 -9.93 -8.66 11.27
C ILE A 6 -8.44 -8.37 11.40
N ILE A 7 -7.59 -9.30 10.99
CA ILE A 7 -6.13 -9.12 11.02
C ILE A 7 -5.72 -7.97 10.10
N ALA A 8 -6.27 -7.89 8.89
CA ALA A 8 -5.97 -6.81 7.95
C ALA A 8 -6.33 -5.43 8.51
N VAL A 9 -7.53 -5.29 9.12
CA VAL A 9 -7.97 -4.04 9.76
C VAL A 9 -7.06 -3.69 10.92
N PHE A 10 -6.68 -4.65 11.77
CA PHE A 10 -5.76 -4.41 12.89
C PHE A 10 -4.38 -3.90 12.42
N LEU A 11 -3.82 -4.52 11.39
CA LEU A 11 -2.54 -4.11 10.81
C LEU A 11 -2.61 -2.73 10.16
N ALA A 12 -3.72 -2.43 9.46
CA ALA A 12 -3.96 -1.10 8.92
C ALA A 12 -4.03 -0.04 10.03
N LEU A 13 -4.69 -0.36 11.15
CA LEU A 13 -4.76 0.53 12.33
C LEU A 13 -3.38 0.78 12.94
N ILE A 14 -2.50 -0.22 13.02
CA ILE A 14 -1.11 -0.03 13.47
C ILE A 14 -0.40 1.00 12.59
N SER A 15 -0.55 0.90 11.26
CA SER A 15 0.04 1.85 10.33
C SER A 15 -0.53 3.26 10.51
N VAL A 16 -1.86 3.39 10.64
CA VAL A 16 -2.52 4.68 10.90
C VAL A 16 -2.04 5.31 12.20
N VAL A 17 -1.93 4.53 13.28
CA VAL A 17 -1.40 5.00 14.57
C VAL A 17 0.05 5.43 14.44
N GLY A 18 0.87 4.69 13.68
CA GLY A 18 2.24 5.05 13.37
C GLY A 18 2.33 6.40 12.67
N LEU A 19 1.47 6.63 11.68
CA LEU A 19 1.37 7.89 10.95
C LEU A 19 0.95 9.05 11.87
N ALA A 20 -0.11 8.86 12.66
CA ALA A 20 -0.63 9.87 13.59
C ALA A 20 0.38 10.25 14.67
N LYS A 21 1.17 9.29 15.14
CA LYS A 21 2.25 9.52 16.13
C LYS A 21 3.57 9.95 15.51
N LYS A 22 3.63 10.16 14.18
CA LYS A 22 4.86 10.43 13.43
C LYS A 22 5.96 9.37 13.69
N ASN A 23 5.55 8.16 14.04
CA ASN A 23 6.46 7.03 14.29
C ASN A 23 6.63 6.22 13.00
N ARG A 24 7.71 6.49 12.27
CA ARG A 24 8.00 5.87 11.00
C ARG A 24 8.18 4.36 11.10
N GLU A 25 8.87 3.88 12.15
CA GLU A 25 9.11 2.43 12.31
C GLU A 25 7.80 1.69 12.51
N LEU A 26 6.90 2.23 13.33
CA LEU A 26 5.59 1.64 13.58
C LEU A 26 4.73 1.63 12.30
N PHE A 27 4.72 2.74 11.55
CA PHE A 27 4.04 2.82 10.25
C PHE A 27 4.55 1.77 9.27
N LEU A 28 5.88 1.70 9.07
CA LEU A 28 6.49 0.77 8.12
C LEU A 28 6.30 -0.69 8.56
N THR A 29 6.39 -0.99 9.86
CA THR A 29 6.15 -2.36 10.36
C THR A 29 4.72 -2.82 10.08
N GLY A 30 3.72 -1.99 10.40
CA GLY A 30 2.32 -2.31 10.11
C GLY A 30 2.08 -2.49 8.61
N TYR A 31 2.63 -1.59 7.81
CA TYR A 31 2.48 -1.62 6.35
C TYR A 31 3.20 -2.82 5.70
N PHE A 32 4.39 -3.17 6.19
CA PHE A 32 5.13 -4.35 5.75
C PHE A 32 4.35 -5.65 5.99
N ILE A 33 3.86 -5.85 7.23
CA ILE A 33 3.11 -7.07 7.58
C ILE A 33 1.78 -7.11 6.82
N TYR A 34 1.11 -5.97 6.69
CA TYR A 34 -0.10 -5.87 5.88
C TYR A 34 0.18 -6.23 4.40
N GLY A 35 1.27 -5.72 3.83
CA GLY A 35 1.68 -6.05 2.46
C GLY A 35 1.93 -7.54 2.25
N LEU A 36 2.58 -8.21 3.21
CA LEU A 36 2.77 -9.66 3.16
C LEU A 36 1.45 -10.44 3.28
N LEU A 37 0.51 -9.97 4.09
CA LEU A 37 -0.82 -10.59 4.22
C LEU A 37 -1.56 -10.52 2.88
N VAL A 38 -1.58 -9.35 2.23
CA VAL A 38 -2.27 -9.16 0.95
C VAL A 38 -1.56 -9.94 -0.16
N PHE A 39 -0.23 -9.92 -0.19
CA PHE A 39 0.55 -10.76 -1.11
C PHE A 39 0.15 -12.24 -1.00
N GLY A 40 0.07 -12.77 0.21
CA GLY A 40 -0.36 -14.16 0.44
C GLY A 40 -1.79 -14.44 0.00
N ALA A 41 -2.72 -13.52 0.28
CA ALA A 41 -4.12 -13.64 -0.12
C ALA A 41 -4.30 -13.63 -1.64
N GLU A 42 -3.65 -12.70 -2.34
CA GLU A 42 -3.71 -12.58 -3.80
C GLU A 42 -3.01 -13.76 -4.50
N THR A 43 -1.91 -14.26 -3.92
CA THR A 43 -1.24 -15.47 -4.43
C THR A 43 -2.15 -16.69 -4.29
N ASN A 44 -2.85 -16.82 -3.17
CA ASN A 44 -3.81 -17.90 -2.98
C ASN A 44 -5.00 -17.78 -3.95
N GLU A 45 -5.49 -16.58 -4.21
CA GLU A 45 -6.55 -16.33 -5.20
C GLU A 45 -6.11 -16.75 -6.61
N PHE A 46 -4.89 -16.42 -7.00
CA PHE A 46 -4.33 -16.87 -8.28
C PHE A 46 -4.27 -18.40 -8.36
N ILE A 47 -3.74 -19.08 -7.32
CA ILE A 47 -3.59 -20.54 -7.31
C ILE A 47 -4.96 -21.26 -7.34
N SER A 48 -5.95 -20.70 -6.63
CA SER A 48 -7.26 -21.33 -6.48
C SER A 48 -8.20 -21.09 -7.66
N ASN A 49 -8.12 -19.92 -8.31
CA ASN A 49 -9.08 -19.46 -9.31
C ASN A 49 -8.42 -19.10 -10.67
N ASP A 50 -7.12 -19.35 -10.83
CA ASP A 50 -6.32 -19.00 -12.02
C ASP A 50 -6.47 -17.53 -12.45
N ASN A 51 -6.63 -16.64 -11.45
CA ASN A 51 -6.84 -15.22 -11.66
C ASN A 51 -5.51 -14.49 -11.89
N THR A 52 -5.14 -14.29 -13.16
CA THR A 52 -3.88 -13.63 -13.54
C THR A 52 -3.75 -12.20 -12.99
N THR A 53 -4.88 -11.50 -12.81
CA THR A 53 -4.86 -10.15 -12.22
C THR A 53 -4.42 -10.19 -10.75
N SER A 54 -4.86 -11.19 -9.99
CA SER A 54 -4.42 -11.40 -8.62
C SER A 54 -2.91 -11.67 -8.53
N LEU A 55 -2.34 -12.40 -9.50
CA LEU A 55 -0.89 -12.58 -9.57
C LEU A 55 -0.15 -11.25 -9.74
N PHE A 56 -0.64 -10.37 -10.62
CA PHE A 56 -0.06 -9.04 -10.81
C PHE A 56 -0.17 -8.18 -9.56
N VAL A 57 -1.33 -8.17 -8.91
CA VAL A 57 -1.56 -7.46 -7.64
C VAL A 57 -0.67 -8.01 -6.53
N ALA A 58 -0.53 -9.34 -6.42
CA ALA A 58 0.39 -9.97 -5.48
C ALA A 58 1.82 -9.48 -5.66
N PHE A 59 2.30 -9.43 -6.91
CA PHE A 59 3.65 -8.94 -7.21
C PHE A 59 3.86 -7.48 -6.78
N LEU A 60 2.89 -6.60 -7.03
CA LEU A 60 2.94 -5.20 -6.58
C LEU A 60 2.96 -5.09 -5.05
N TRP A 61 2.18 -5.91 -4.34
CA TRP A 61 2.20 -5.93 -2.88
C TRP A 61 3.50 -6.48 -2.30
N LEU A 62 4.12 -7.46 -2.97
CA LEU A 62 5.46 -7.93 -2.59
C LEU A 62 6.49 -6.80 -2.69
N ILE A 63 6.49 -6.04 -3.80
CA ILE A 63 7.37 -4.88 -3.96
C ILE A 63 7.13 -3.86 -2.84
N GLN A 64 5.87 -3.55 -2.53
CA GLN A 64 5.54 -2.62 -1.45
C GLN A 64 6.01 -3.12 -0.08
N ALA A 65 5.82 -4.41 0.21
CA ALA A 65 6.31 -5.00 1.44
C ALA A 65 7.84 -4.89 1.55
N VAL A 66 8.58 -5.19 0.49
CA VAL A 66 10.04 -5.04 0.46
C VAL A 66 10.47 -3.59 0.70
N LEU A 67 9.80 -2.62 0.06
CA LEU A 67 10.09 -1.19 0.24
C LEU A 67 9.74 -0.68 1.64
N ALA A 68 8.71 -1.26 2.26
CA ALA A 68 8.25 -0.92 3.61
C ALA A 68 9.03 -1.66 4.72
N PHE A 69 9.95 -2.56 4.36
CA PHE A 69 10.70 -3.32 5.38
C PHE A 69 11.36 -2.38 6.38
N PRO A 70 11.06 -2.52 7.69
CA PRO A 70 11.53 -1.60 8.72
C PRO A 70 13.01 -1.83 9.02
N VAL A 71 13.88 -1.13 8.31
CA VAL A 71 15.32 -1.13 8.59
C VAL A 71 15.62 -0.02 9.60
N ARG A 72 16.32 -0.34 10.68
CA ARG A 72 16.78 0.60 11.70
C ARG A 72 17.94 1.51 11.24
N ALA A 73 18.27 1.49 9.96
CA ALA A 73 19.34 2.32 9.42
C ALA A 73 18.97 3.82 9.53
N LYS A 74 19.99 4.65 9.82
CA LYS A 74 19.86 6.10 9.64
C LYS A 74 19.78 6.40 8.15
N TYR A 75 18.57 6.50 7.62
CA TYR A 75 18.38 6.94 6.25
C TYR A 75 18.60 8.44 6.16
N ASP A 76 19.34 8.89 5.14
CA ASP A 76 19.32 10.28 4.75
C ASP A 76 17.92 10.66 4.22
N SER A 77 17.65 11.96 4.22
CA SER A 77 16.34 12.51 3.81
C SER A 77 15.98 12.18 2.37
N GLU A 78 16.97 12.05 1.50
CA GLU A 78 16.77 11.74 0.08
C GLU A 78 16.33 10.30 -0.14
N THR A 79 16.95 9.33 0.52
CA THR A 79 16.58 7.92 0.48
C THR A 79 15.15 7.71 1.00
N VAL A 80 14.81 8.36 2.13
CA VAL A 80 13.46 8.33 2.69
C VAL A 80 12.43 8.90 1.72
N LYS A 81 12.76 10.02 1.04
CA LYS A 81 11.90 10.63 0.03
C LYS A 81 11.66 9.67 -1.14
N LYS A 82 12.72 9.05 -1.67
CA LYS A 82 12.62 8.09 -2.77
C LYS A 82 11.75 6.90 -2.41
N ASP A 83 11.92 6.33 -1.22
CA ASP A 83 11.11 5.20 -0.75
C ASP A 83 9.63 5.57 -0.60
N ARG A 84 9.31 6.74 -0.05
CA ARG A 84 7.93 7.23 0.02
C ARG A 84 7.30 7.39 -1.36
N ILE A 85 8.05 7.94 -2.33
CA ILE A 85 7.59 8.07 -3.71
C ILE A 85 7.28 6.69 -4.30
N LYS A 86 8.19 5.72 -4.16
CA LYS A 86 7.99 4.35 -4.66
C LYS A 86 6.75 3.69 -4.06
N ILE A 87 6.56 3.78 -2.74
CA ILE A 87 5.38 3.24 -2.05
C ILE A 87 4.10 3.91 -2.58
N CYS A 88 4.09 5.24 -2.73
CA CYS A 88 2.93 5.96 -3.26
C CYS A 88 2.61 5.54 -4.70
N VAL A 89 3.61 5.35 -5.56
CA VAL A 89 3.43 4.90 -6.94
C VAL A 89 2.85 3.48 -6.97
N CYS A 90 3.43 2.54 -6.20
CA CYS A 90 2.91 1.18 -6.13
C CYS A 90 1.46 1.15 -5.61
N PHE A 91 1.16 1.93 -4.57
CA PHE A 91 -0.19 2.04 -4.02
C PHE A 91 -1.19 2.62 -5.03
N SER A 92 -0.78 3.62 -5.80
CA SER A 92 -1.58 4.16 -6.90
C SER A 92 -1.86 3.09 -7.97
N LEU A 93 -0.86 2.34 -8.40
CA LEU A 93 -0.99 1.29 -9.42
C LEU A 93 -1.94 0.17 -8.98
N ILE A 94 -1.86 -0.29 -7.72
CA ILE A 94 -2.78 -1.29 -7.19
C ILE A 94 -4.23 -0.80 -7.23
N ASN A 95 -4.47 0.44 -6.80
CA ASN A 95 -5.81 1.01 -6.83
C ASN A 95 -6.30 1.26 -8.26
N LEU A 96 -5.42 1.66 -9.17
CA LEU A 96 -5.76 1.77 -10.59
C LEU A 96 -6.19 0.43 -11.19
N THR A 97 -5.54 -0.67 -10.79
CA THR A 97 -5.95 -2.02 -11.19
C THR A 97 -7.39 -2.32 -10.73
N GLY A 98 -7.77 -1.94 -9.51
CA GLY A 98 -9.13 -2.07 -9.01
C GLY A 98 -10.18 -1.22 -9.76
N VAL A 99 -9.75 -0.10 -10.39
CA VAL A 99 -10.60 0.71 -11.26
C VAL A 99 -10.81 0.05 -12.64
N LEU A 100 -9.73 -0.51 -13.21
CA LEU A 100 -9.73 -1.07 -14.56
C LEU A 100 -10.32 -2.47 -14.63
N VAL A 101 -10.31 -3.22 -13.53
CA VAL A 101 -10.79 -4.59 -13.44
C VAL A 101 -11.87 -4.68 -12.37
N PRO A 102 -13.15 -4.42 -12.74
CA PRO A 102 -14.28 -4.35 -11.80
C PRO A 102 -14.52 -5.65 -11.03
N ASP A 103 -14.12 -6.79 -11.59
CA ASP A 103 -14.32 -8.12 -10.97
C ASP A 103 -13.49 -8.35 -9.70
N ILE A 104 -12.49 -7.52 -9.44
CA ILE A 104 -11.70 -7.59 -8.19
C ILE A 104 -12.50 -7.06 -6.99
N SER A 105 -13.52 -6.24 -7.24
CA SER A 105 -14.30 -5.63 -6.16
C SER A 105 -15.75 -6.07 -6.17
N PRO A 106 -16.20 -6.85 -5.16
CA PRO A 106 -17.57 -7.35 -5.07
C PRO A 106 -18.63 -6.29 -4.75
N ALA A 107 -18.24 -5.05 -4.46
CA ALA A 107 -19.15 -3.94 -4.15
C ALA A 107 -19.03 -2.82 -5.21
N PRO A 108 -19.91 -2.78 -6.22
CA PRO A 108 -19.57 -2.19 -7.51
C PRO A 108 -19.40 -0.67 -7.51
N GLU A 109 -20.20 0.11 -6.81
CA GLU A 109 -20.14 1.57 -6.99
C GLU A 109 -19.22 2.30 -6.00
N VAL A 110 -19.42 2.08 -4.72
CA VAL A 110 -18.63 2.78 -3.67
C VAL A 110 -17.15 2.39 -3.74
N THR A 111 -16.88 1.12 -4.00
CA THR A 111 -15.51 0.61 -4.10
C THR A 111 -14.78 1.15 -5.31
N PHE A 112 -15.47 1.31 -6.44
CA PHE A 112 -14.91 1.96 -7.62
C PHE A 112 -14.42 3.38 -7.30
N TYR A 113 -15.25 4.21 -6.65
CA TYR A 113 -14.86 5.58 -6.28
C TYR A 113 -13.72 5.59 -5.25
N ILE A 114 -13.72 4.66 -4.31
CA ILE A 114 -12.60 4.51 -3.35
C ILE A 114 -11.30 4.20 -4.11
N HIS A 115 -11.29 3.22 -5.00
CA HIS A 115 -10.12 2.91 -5.79
C HIS A 115 -9.71 4.08 -6.70
N LEU A 116 -10.64 4.79 -7.29
CA LEU A 116 -10.35 5.96 -8.11
C LEU A 116 -9.65 7.06 -7.29
N VAL A 117 -10.20 7.42 -6.14
CA VAL A 117 -9.58 8.41 -5.23
C VAL A 117 -8.21 7.94 -4.75
N MET A 118 -8.10 6.68 -4.35
CA MET A 118 -6.85 6.10 -3.85
C MET A 118 -5.82 5.83 -4.95
N SER A 119 -6.20 5.84 -6.22
CA SER A 119 -5.24 5.83 -7.34
C SER A 119 -4.64 7.23 -7.61
N VAL A 120 -5.40 8.30 -7.38
CA VAL A 120 -4.97 9.68 -7.67
C VAL A 120 -4.27 10.32 -6.47
N LEU A 121 -4.80 10.15 -5.26
CA LEU A 121 -4.31 10.82 -4.05
C LEU A 121 -2.81 10.57 -3.77
N PRO A 122 -2.26 9.36 -3.91
CA PRO A 122 -0.84 9.12 -3.73
C PRO A 122 0.02 9.83 -4.78
N LEU A 123 -0.47 10.02 -6.01
CA LEU A 123 0.24 10.78 -7.05
C LEU A 123 0.33 12.27 -6.72
N VAL A 124 -0.71 12.83 -6.08
CA VAL A 124 -0.64 14.19 -5.52
C VAL A 124 0.45 14.28 -4.46
N VAL A 125 0.54 13.29 -3.57
CA VAL A 125 1.62 13.22 -2.56
C VAL A 125 3.00 13.13 -3.24
N VAL A 126 3.15 12.32 -4.29
CA VAL A 126 4.39 12.23 -5.09
C VAL A 126 4.76 13.60 -5.66
N TYR A 127 3.79 14.32 -6.24
CA TYR A 127 4.03 15.67 -6.77
C TYR A 127 4.49 16.64 -5.68
N LEU A 128 3.82 16.66 -4.53
CA LEU A 128 4.16 17.54 -3.40
C LEU A 128 5.53 17.22 -2.81
N LEU A 129 5.89 15.94 -2.69
CA LEU A 129 7.23 15.52 -2.26
C LEU A 129 8.31 15.90 -3.28
N SER A 130 8.03 15.68 -4.56
CA SER A 130 8.99 15.95 -5.63
C SER A 130 9.25 17.45 -5.81
N SER A 131 8.21 18.29 -5.66
CA SER A 131 8.29 19.74 -5.77
C SER A 131 8.83 20.42 -4.50
N GLY A 132 9.14 19.67 -3.44
CA GLY A 132 9.63 20.23 -2.17
C GLY A 132 8.58 21.01 -1.36
N LYS A 133 7.29 20.92 -1.73
CA LYS A 133 6.20 21.60 -1.02
C LYS A 133 5.88 20.97 0.33
N ILE A 134 6.22 19.68 0.51
CA ILE A 134 6.15 19.01 1.81
C ILE A 134 7.59 18.89 2.32
N PRO A 135 7.93 19.53 3.46
CA PRO A 135 9.23 19.38 4.07
C PRO A 135 9.40 17.94 4.56
N MET A 136 10.55 17.34 4.29
CA MET A 136 10.93 16.07 4.88
C MET A 136 11.37 16.36 6.31
N GLU A 137 10.56 15.96 7.29
CA GLU A 137 10.99 15.99 8.69
C GLU A 137 12.23 15.10 8.86
N LYS A 138 13.23 15.66 9.56
CA LYS A 138 14.48 14.98 9.91
C LYS A 138 14.23 13.83 10.88
#